data_8fa76ff02d8cd63a8ff62b5d918662af
#
_entry.id   8fa76ff02d8cd63a8ff62b5d918662af
#
_cell.length_a   1.000
_cell.length_b   1.000
_cell.length_c   1.000
_cell.angle_alpha   90.00
_cell.angle_beta   90.00
_cell.angle_gamma   90.00
#
_symmetry.space_group_name_H-M   'P 1'
#
loop_
_entity.id
_entity.type
_entity.pdbx_description
1 polymer ?
#
loop_
_entity_poly.entity_id
_entity_poly.type
_entity_poly.pdbx_seq_one_letter_code
_entity_poly.pdbx_strand_id
1 'polypeptide(L)'
;MKLKFKIQQYQTDAVESVIHVFKGQPNQANLEYKMDKGKLYIVDSKKHNIKLVQTSFNTHTDDAAVNGLGYKNALLAIDRQAIFENIHQVQTENNIHLDEELCCKLGVCQLDVEMETGTGKTYVYIKTMFELNKQYGWTKFIVVVPSVAIREGVKKSFDITIDHFMEQYGKKARYFIYDSSSLNDIDTFSQSNDISVMIINTQAFNTMKEGAKNKAARIINSERDEFGSRKPIKVLAGNNPIIILDEPQKMGGAATQTALQAFNPLFTLNYSATHKEHHNTVYVLPQFGIKEKG
;
A
#
# COMPACT_ATOMS: atom_id res chain seq x y z
N MET A 1 -8.98 -28.75 4.53
CA MET A 1 -9.47 -28.78 3.13
C MET A 1 -8.73 -27.68 2.38
N LYS A 2 -7.91 -27.99 1.37
CA LYS A 2 -7.14 -27.00 0.62
C LYS A 2 -8.04 -26.40 -0.46
N LEU A 3 -8.25 -25.09 -0.45
CA LEU A 3 -9.03 -24.41 -1.48
C LEU A 3 -8.21 -24.39 -2.78
N LYS A 4 -8.79 -24.82 -3.88
CA LYS A 4 -8.22 -24.69 -5.21
C LYS A 4 -8.83 -23.48 -5.89
N PHE A 5 -8.02 -22.50 -6.21
CA PHE A 5 -8.44 -21.32 -6.97
C PHE A 5 -8.36 -21.62 -8.46
N LYS A 6 -9.44 -21.33 -9.18
CA LYS A 6 -9.44 -21.37 -10.64
C LYS A 6 -8.98 -20.00 -11.14
N ILE A 7 -7.92 -20.00 -11.94
CA ILE A 7 -7.45 -18.77 -12.59
C ILE A 7 -8.51 -18.35 -13.61
N GLN A 8 -8.98 -17.11 -13.49
CA GLN A 8 -9.91 -16.48 -14.42
C GLN A 8 -9.13 -15.53 -15.33
N GLN A 9 -9.36 -15.59 -16.63
CA GLN A 9 -8.61 -14.76 -17.58
C GLN A 9 -8.78 -13.27 -17.30
N TYR A 10 -9.99 -12.81 -17.09
CA TYR A 10 -10.27 -11.40 -16.79
C TYR A 10 -9.54 -10.87 -15.55
N GLN A 11 -9.28 -11.74 -14.55
CA GLN A 11 -8.48 -11.37 -13.37
C GLN A 11 -7.01 -11.23 -13.72
N THR A 12 -6.52 -12.06 -14.62
CA THR A 12 -5.16 -11.97 -15.13
C THR A 12 -4.99 -10.71 -15.96
N ASP A 13 -5.93 -10.43 -16.88
CA ASP A 13 -5.91 -9.25 -17.73
C ASP A 13 -5.92 -7.95 -16.89
N ALA A 14 -6.72 -7.91 -15.81
CA ALA A 14 -6.75 -6.78 -14.88
C ALA A 14 -5.38 -6.55 -14.19
N VAL A 15 -4.72 -7.63 -13.79
CA VAL A 15 -3.37 -7.56 -13.19
C VAL A 15 -2.35 -7.10 -14.21
N GLU A 16 -2.32 -7.69 -15.40
CA GLU A 16 -1.38 -7.36 -16.48
C GLU A 16 -1.53 -5.91 -16.92
N SER A 17 -2.76 -5.38 -16.98
CA SER A 17 -3.02 -3.97 -17.29
C SER A 17 -2.30 -3.05 -16.32
N VAL A 18 -2.33 -3.32 -15.02
CA VAL A 18 -1.59 -2.52 -14.03
C VAL A 18 -0.07 -2.67 -14.19
N ILE A 19 0.40 -3.90 -14.42
CA ILE A 19 1.84 -4.17 -14.57
C ILE A 19 2.40 -3.44 -15.79
N HIS A 20 1.70 -3.46 -16.92
CA HIS A 20 2.18 -2.86 -18.17
C HIS A 20 2.33 -1.34 -18.09
N VAL A 21 1.61 -0.65 -17.20
CA VAL A 21 1.82 0.81 -16.97
C VAL A 21 3.26 1.12 -16.56
N PHE A 22 3.93 0.20 -15.88
CA PHE A 22 5.30 0.40 -15.39
C PHE A 22 6.35 -0.28 -16.28
N LYS A 23 6.02 -0.62 -17.51
CA LYS A 23 6.97 -1.17 -18.48
C LYS A 23 8.19 -0.25 -18.65
N GLY A 24 9.39 -0.81 -18.54
CA GLY A 24 10.64 -0.05 -18.54
C GLY A 24 11.18 0.26 -17.14
N GLN A 25 10.40 0.06 -16.08
CA GLN A 25 10.87 0.17 -14.70
C GLN A 25 11.82 -0.99 -14.38
N PRO A 26 13.07 -0.73 -13.92
CA PRO A 26 13.99 -1.79 -13.52
C PRO A 26 13.53 -2.49 -12.23
N ASN A 27 13.85 -3.78 -12.09
CA ASN A 27 13.65 -4.48 -10.85
C ASN A 27 14.69 -4.03 -9.82
N GLN A 28 14.22 -3.44 -8.72
CA GLN A 28 15.06 -2.97 -7.61
C GLN A 28 14.45 -3.44 -6.29
N ALA A 29 14.76 -4.67 -5.93
CA ALA A 29 14.34 -5.26 -4.66
C ALA A 29 15.29 -4.84 -3.52
N ASN A 30 14.78 -4.92 -2.29
CA ASN A 30 15.56 -4.78 -1.04
C ASN A 30 16.31 -3.44 -0.90
N LEU A 31 15.68 -2.34 -1.32
CA LEU A 31 16.28 -1.02 -1.12
C LEU A 31 16.25 -0.64 0.35
N GLU A 32 17.45 -0.59 0.95
CA GLU A 32 17.65 -0.27 2.35
C GLU A 32 17.66 1.24 2.62
N TYR A 33 17.21 1.64 3.79
CA TYR A 33 17.37 3.00 4.29
C TYR A 33 17.55 3.02 5.80
N LYS A 34 18.22 4.06 6.32
CA LYS A 34 18.35 4.26 7.76
C LYS A 34 17.01 4.74 8.32
N MET A 35 16.37 3.90 9.11
CA MET A 35 15.12 4.23 9.78
C MET A 35 15.39 5.05 11.05
N ASP A 36 14.63 6.14 11.24
CA ASP A 36 14.65 6.87 12.51
C ASP A 36 14.09 5.98 13.63
N LYS A 37 14.90 5.64 14.61
CA LYS A 37 14.49 4.85 15.79
C LYS A 37 13.84 5.70 16.88
N GLY A 38 13.80 7.02 16.71
CA GLY A 38 13.29 7.93 17.73
C GLY A 38 14.23 8.07 18.94
N LYS A 39 13.66 8.49 20.07
CA LYS A 39 14.36 8.68 21.32
C LYS A 39 14.30 7.41 22.14
N LEU A 40 15.46 6.84 22.47
CA LEU A 40 15.57 5.72 23.40
C LEU A 40 15.74 6.27 24.82
N TYR A 41 14.89 5.83 25.73
CA TYR A 41 15.03 6.13 27.15
C TYR A 41 15.75 4.96 27.82
N ILE A 42 16.97 5.18 28.33
CA ILE A 42 17.66 4.20 29.16
C ILE A 42 17.32 4.52 30.61
N VAL A 43 16.60 3.62 31.27
CA VAL A 43 16.33 3.67 32.70
C VAL A 43 17.52 3.08 33.42
N ASP A 44 18.32 3.89 34.08
CA ASP A 44 19.35 3.39 34.99
C ASP A 44 18.66 2.90 36.25
N SER A 45 18.52 1.58 36.36
CA SER A 45 17.84 0.90 37.47
C SER A 45 18.50 1.13 38.84
N LYS A 46 19.72 1.68 38.88
CA LYS A 46 20.46 1.96 40.12
C LYS A 46 20.30 3.36 40.66
N LYS A 47 19.82 4.32 39.87
CA LYS A 47 19.79 5.75 40.27
C LYS A 47 18.46 6.47 40.11
N HIS A 48 17.37 5.84 39.73
CA HIS A 48 16.06 6.44 39.49
C HIS A 48 16.08 7.69 38.54
N ASN A 49 17.15 7.88 37.78
CA ASN A 49 17.29 8.99 36.86
C ASN A 49 17.07 8.51 35.41
N ILE A 50 16.07 9.10 34.76
CA ILE A 50 15.80 8.91 33.32
C ILE A 50 16.81 9.78 32.58
N LYS A 51 17.80 9.14 31.91
CA LYS A 51 18.73 9.86 31.05
C LYS A 51 18.26 9.72 29.60
N LEU A 52 17.94 10.86 28.98
CA LEU A 52 17.71 10.95 27.53
C LEU A 52 19.04 10.68 26.83
N VAL A 53 19.17 9.53 26.20
CA VAL A 53 20.26 9.28 25.28
C VAL A 53 19.76 9.56 23.86
N GLN A 54 20.10 10.72 23.35
CA GLN A 54 19.98 11.03 21.94
C GLN A 54 21.10 10.22 21.24
N THR A 55 20.76 9.15 20.56
CA THR A 55 21.72 8.43 19.71
C THR A 55 22.05 9.32 18.50
N SER A 56 23.02 10.20 18.69
CA SER A 56 23.73 10.83 17.59
C SER A 56 24.50 9.75 16.83
N PHE A 57 24.38 9.75 15.52
CA PHE A 57 24.90 8.77 14.55
C PHE A 57 26.44 8.72 14.43
N ASN A 58 27.17 8.58 15.52
CA ASN A 58 28.61 8.41 15.47
C ASN A 58 29.07 7.43 16.55
N THR A 59 28.90 6.14 16.29
CA THR A 59 29.74 5.11 16.92
C THR A 59 29.86 3.93 15.96
N HIS A 60 31.11 3.70 15.55
CA HIS A 60 31.54 2.45 14.95
C HIS A 60 31.46 1.32 16.01
N THR A 61 30.39 0.58 15.99
CA THR A 61 30.30 -0.72 16.66
C THR A 61 29.47 -1.67 15.79
N ASP A 62 30.07 -2.81 15.51
CA ASP A 62 29.63 -3.88 14.61
C ASP A 62 28.44 -4.69 15.16
N ASP A 63 27.33 -4.05 15.56
CA ASP A 63 26.10 -4.75 15.93
C ASP A 63 24.99 -4.45 14.92
N ALA A 64 24.89 -5.29 13.91
CA ALA A 64 23.82 -5.26 12.88
C ALA A 64 22.39 -5.29 13.48
N ALA A 65 22.24 -5.75 14.74
CA ALA A 65 20.96 -5.77 15.46
C ALA A 65 20.55 -4.40 16.04
N VAL A 66 21.46 -3.42 16.12
CA VAL A 66 21.21 -2.09 16.69
C VAL A 66 20.98 -1.03 15.61
N ASN A 67 21.40 -1.29 14.38
CA ASN A 67 21.21 -0.36 13.27
C ASN A 67 19.79 -0.43 12.76
N GLY A 68 19.01 0.66 12.94
CA GLY A 68 17.65 0.84 12.41
C GLY A 68 17.59 0.78 10.89
N LEU A 69 17.82 -0.41 10.34
CA LEU A 69 17.71 -0.67 8.92
C LEU A 69 16.25 -0.90 8.57
N GLY A 70 15.75 -0.13 7.63
CA GLY A 70 14.43 -0.32 7.05
C GLY A 70 14.53 -0.63 5.56
N TYR A 71 13.45 -1.16 5.00
CA TYR A 71 13.30 -1.41 3.56
C TYR A 71 12.19 -0.54 3.00
N LYS A 72 12.40 -0.01 1.81
CA LYS A 72 11.44 0.84 1.12
C LYS A 72 11.30 0.45 -0.34
N ASN A 73 10.19 0.82 -0.95
CA ASN A 73 10.04 0.68 -2.39
C ASN A 73 11.00 1.63 -3.12
N ALA A 74 11.61 1.13 -4.19
CA ALA A 74 12.38 1.95 -5.10
C ALA A 74 11.46 2.98 -5.77
N LEU A 75 11.97 4.18 -5.98
CA LEU A 75 11.28 5.20 -6.76
C LEU A 75 11.16 4.76 -8.22
N LEU A 76 10.22 5.35 -8.93
CA LEU A 76 10.09 5.14 -10.36
C LEU A 76 11.33 5.72 -11.08
N ALA A 77 11.99 4.88 -11.88
CA ALA A 77 13.10 5.27 -12.73
C ALA A 77 12.63 5.74 -14.11
N ILE A 78 11.44 5.29 -14.54
CA ILE A 78 10.78 5.80 -15.75
C ILE A 78 10.15 7.17 -15.45
N ASP A 79 10.18 8.07 -16.40
CA ASP A 79 9.61 9.40 -16.23
C ASP A 79 8.08 9.41 -16.44
N ARG A 80 7.46 10.56 -16.15
CA ARG A 80 6.01 10.71 -16.24
C ARG A 80 5.47 10.56 -17.66
N GLN A 81 6.26 10.97 -18.65
CA GLN A 81 5.88 10.85 -20.05
C GLN A 81 5.81 9.36 -20.46
N ALA A 82 6.83 8.58 -20.11
CA ALA A 82 6.84 7.14 -20.37
C ALA A 82 5.70 6.40 -19.66
N ILE A 83 5.38 6.78 -18.41
CA ILE A 83 4.22 6.24 -17.70
C ILE A 83 2.92 6.54 -18.46
N PHE A 84 2.75 7.77 -18.93
CA PHE A 84 1.54 8.19 -19.63
C PHE A 84 1.40 7.48 -20.99
N GLU A 85 2.50 7.33 -21.73
CA GLU A 85 2.53 6.55 -22.97
C GLU A 85 2.16 5.07 -22.72
N ASN A 86 2.69 4.48 -21.66
CA ASN A 86 2.32 3.11 -21.27
C ASN A 86 0.82 3.01 -20.91
N ILE A 87 0.26 4.01 -20.22
CA ILE A 87 -1.19 4.06 -19.90
C ILE A 87 -1.99 4.08 -21.20
N HIS A 88 -1.63 4.92 -22.17
CA HIS A 88 -2.30 4.98 -23.47
C HIS A 88 -2.22 3.66 -24.23
N GLN A 89 -1.07 2.97 -24.15
CA GLN A 89 -0.94 1.65 -24.75
C GLN A 89 -1.93 0.66 -24.10
N VAL A 90 -1.98 0.62 -22.78
CA VAL A 90 -2.90 -0.26 -22.03
C VAL A 90 -4.35 0.08 -22.32
N GLN A 91 -4.71 1.36 -22.37
CA GLN A 91 -6.05 1.82 -22.69
C GLN A 91 -6.46 1.41 -24.12
N THR A 92 -5.54 1.52 -25.08
CA THR A 92 -5.77 1.05 -26.45
C THR A 92 -6.01 -0.46 -26.51
N GLU A 93 -5.18 -1.25 -25.83
CA GLU A 93 -5.29 -2.71 -25.77
C GLU A 93 -6.60 -3.17 -25.13
N ASN A 94 -7.12 -2.41 -24.16
CA ASN A 94 -8.37 -2.70 -23.46
C ASN A 94 -9.61 -1.99 -24.05
N ASN A 95 -9.49 -1.30 -25.21
CA ASN A 95 -10.56 -0.51 -25.80
C ASN A 95 -11.16 0.55 -24.85
N ILE A 96 -10.32 1.17 -24.03
CA ILE A 96 -10.68 2.26 -23.12
C ILE A 96 -10.37 3.58 -23.82
N HIS A 97 -11.20 4.61 -23.56
CA HIS A 97 -10.94 5.95 -24.06
C HIS A 97 -9.60 6.48 -23.53
N LEU A 98 -8.79 7.08 -24.39
CA LEU A 98 -7.50 7.64 -24.00
C LEU A 98 -7.68 8.88 -23.13
N ASP A 99 -6.99 8.91 -22.00
CA ASP A 99 -6.97 10.08 -21.13
C ASP A 99 -6.17 11.24 -21.75
N GLU A 100 -6.56 12.46 -21.41
CA GLU A 100 -5.85 13.67 -21.89
C GLU A 100 -4.65 14.03 -20.99
N GLU A 101 -4.66 13.61 -19.72
CA GLU A 101 -3.62 13.96 -18.75
C GLU A 101 -3.32 12.81 -17.75
N LEU A 102 -2.12 12.82 -17.21
CA LEU A 102 -1.71 11.92 -16.15
C LEU A 102 -2.24 12.40 -14.79
N CYS A 103 -3.07 11.61 -14.15
CA CYS A 103 -3.57 11.91 -12.80
C CYS A 103 -2.49 11.65 -11.74
N CYS A 104 -2.03 12.72 -11.06
CA CYS A 104 -0.96 12.69 -10.06
C CYS A 104 -1.41 13.20 -8.67
N LYS A 105 -2.68 13.09 -8.32
CA LYS A 105 -3.20 13.59 -7.02
C LYS A 105 -2.62 12.83 -5.82
N LEU A 106 -2.42 11.52 -5.97
CA LEU A 106 -1.87 10.63 -4.94
C LEU A 106 -0.72 9.79 -5.52
N GLY A 107 0.50 10.29 -5.37
CA GLY A 107 1.71 9.67 -5.93
C GLY A 107 2.01 10.13 -7.36
N VAL A 108 2.88 9.37 -8.05
CA VAL A 108 3.31 9.70 -9.41
C VAL A 108 2.19 9.49 -10.44
N CYS A 109 1.36 8.48 -10.21
CA CYS A 109 0.13 8.24 -10.98
C CYS A 109 -0.96 7.63 -10.09
N GLN A 110 -2.20 7.71 -10.55
CA GLN A 110 -3.37 7.13 -9.89
C GLN A 110 -4.18 6.36 -10.93
N LEU A 111 -4.26 5.04 -10.77
CA LEU A 111 -4.81 4.12 -11.75
C LEU A 111 -6.14 3.54 -11.27
N ASP A 112 -7.12 3.51 -12.15
CA ASP A 112 -8.44 2.92 -11.91
C ASP A 112 -8.57 1.53 -12.55
N VAL A 113 -9.02 0.56 -11.77
CA VAL A 113 -9.37 -0.80 -12.20
C VAL A 113 -10.86 -1.02 -11.88
N GLU A 114 -11.69 -1.06 -12.90
CA GLU A 114 -13.13 -1.25 -12.77
C GLU A 114 -13.50 -2.72 -12.84
N MET A 115 -14.06 -3.22 -11.75
CA MET A 115 -14.53 -4.60 -11.64
C MET A 115 -15.78 -4.65 -10.78
N GLU A 116 -16.80 -5.37 -11.20
CA GLU A 116 -18.04 -5.51 -10.45
C GLU A 116 -17.85 -6.18 -9.08
N THR A 117 -18.81 -5.94 -8.19
CA THR A 117 -18.83 -6.60 -6.89
C THR A 117 -19.00 -8.12 -7.07
N GLY A 118 -18.21 -8.90 -6.34
CA GLY A 118 -18.24 -10.37 -6.45
C GLY A 118 -17.34 -10.98 -7.52
N THR A 119 -16.69 -10.18 -8.38
CA THR A 119 -15.76 -10.66 -9.41
C THR A 119 -14.36 -10.99 -8.90
N GLY A 120 -14.12 -10.79 -7.59
CA GLY A 120 -12.82 -11.11 -6.96
C GLY A 120 -11.82 -9.97 -6.98
N LYS A 121 -12.26 -8.69 -6.89
CA LYS A 121 -11.38 -7.51 -6.77
C LYS A 121 -10.25 -7.72 -5.76
N THR A 122 -10.58 -8.24 -4.57
CA THR A 122 -9.59 -8.51 -3.50
C THR A 122 -8.51 -9.49 -3.95
N TYR A 123 -8.89 -10.56 -4.63
CA TYR A 123 -7.93 -11.52 -5.20
C TYR A 123 -7.04 -10.84 -6.25
N VAL A 124 -7.64 -10.00 -7.12
CA VAL A 124 -6.90 -9.30 -8.18
C VAL A 124 -5.85 -8.37 -7.59
N TYR A 125 -6.19 -7.50 -6.63
CA TYR A 125 -5.16 -6.62 -6.09
C TYR A 125 -4.12 -7.35 -5.22
N ILE A 126 -4.46 -8.46 -4.55
CA ILE A 126 -3.45 -9.28 -3.89
C ILE A 126 -2.49 -9.86 -4.93
N LYS A 127 -3.01 -10.44 -6.04
CA LYS A 127 -2.18 -10.93 -7.15
C LYS A 127 -1.32 -9.83 -7.75
N THR A 128 -1.87 -8.62 -7.92
CA THR A 128 -1.13 -7.44 -8.40
C THR A 128 0.07 -7.12 -7.51
N MET A 129 -0.04 -7.21 -6.17
CA MET A 129 1.10 -7.00 -5.27
C MET A 129 2.22 -8.01 -5.53
N PHE A 130 1.88 -9.28 -5.75
CA PHE A 130 2.87 -10.32 -6.06
C PHE A 130 3.53 -10.11 -7.42
N GLU A 131 2.76 -9.73 -8.45
CA GLU A 131 3.32 -9.43 -9.78
C GLU A 131 4.19 -8.16 -9.76
N LEU A 132 3.78 -7.10 -9.07
CA LEU A 132 4.58 -5.89 -8.87
C LEU A 132 5.91 -6.21 -8.14
N ASN A 133 5.86 -7.10 -7.15
CA ASN A 133 7.08 -7.55 -6.47
C ASN A 133 7.98 -8.38 -7.41
N LYS A 134 7.41 -9.29 -8.19
CA LYS A 134 8.13 -10.14 -9.12
C LYS A 134 8.81 -9.33 -10.22
N GLN A 135 8.08 -8.36 -10.81
CA GLN A 135 8.55 -7.56 -11.94
C GLN A 135 9.47 -6.42 -11.51
N TYR A 136 9.15 -5.71 -10.44
CA TYR A 136 9.80 -4.44 -10.07
C TYR A 136 10.47 -4.43 -8.69
N GLY A 137 10.26 -5.49 -7.88
CA GLY A 137 10.87 -5.63 -6.57
C GLY A 137 10.14 -4.88 -5.45
N TRP A 138 8.99 -4.25 -5.71
CA TRP A 138 8.25 -3.51 -4.69
C TRP A 138 7.64 -4.43 -3.63
N THR A 139 7.75 -4.03 -2.35
CA THR A 139 7.38 -4.87 -1.20
C THR A 139 6.43 -4.19 -0.21
N LYS A 140 6.25 -2.86 -0.27
CA LYS A 140 5.50 -2.09 0.72
C LYS A 140 4.15 -1.64 0.17
N PHE A 141 3.06 -2.16 0.74
CA PHE A 141 1.70 -1.89 0.30
C PHE A 141 0.81 -1.48 1.48
N ILE A 142 -0.10 -0.54 1.23
CA ILE A 142 -1.15 -0.13 2.18
C ILE A 142 -2.50 -0.31 1.50
N VAL A 143 -3.34 -1.19 2.04
CA VAL A 143 -4.73 -1.36 1.59
C VAL A 143 -5.63 -0.51 2.46
N VAL A 144 -6.30 0.43 1.84
CA VAL A 144 -7.26 1.32 2.49
C VAL A 144 -8.67 0.90 2.14
N VAL A 145 -9.49 0.72 3.14
CA VAL A 145 -10.88 0.28 3.00
C VAL A 145 -11.85 1.24 3.68
N PRO A 146 -13.10 1.35 3.22
CA PRO A 146 -14.05 2.31 3.77
C PRO A 146 -14.61 1.92 5.15
N SER A 147 -14.59 0.64 5.52
CA SER A 147 -15.22 0.16 6.76
C SER A 147 -14.47 -1.00 7.42
N VAL A 148 -14.77 -1.21 8.72
CA VAL A 148 -14.24 -2.34 9.49
C VAL A 148 -14.68 -3.68 8.89
N ALA A 149 -15.93 -3.78 8.42
CA ALA A 149 -16.44 -5.03 7.83
C ALA A 149 -15.67 -5.44 6.57
N ILE A 150 -15.36 -4.47 5.68
CA ILE A 150 -14.56 -4.72 4.48
C ILE A 150 -13.12 -5.07 4.88
N ARG A 151 -12.57 -4.41 5.89
CA ARG A 151 -11.24 -4.70 6.43
C ARG A 151 -11.08 -6.16 6.86
N GLU A 152 -12.06 -6.68 7.61
CA GLU A 152 -12.06 -8.09 8.02
C GLU A 152 -12.22 -9.05 6.83
N GLY A 153 -13.00 -8.66 5.82
CA GLY A 153 -13.14 -9.40 4.57
C GLY A 153 -11.81 -9.48 3.79
N VAL A 154 -11.08 -8.36 3.72
CA VAL A 154 -9.74 -8.30 3.09
C VAL A 154 -8.77 -9.20 3.85
N LYS A 155 -8.72 -9.11 5.19
CA LYS A 155 -7.89 -9.98 6.02
C LYS A 155 -8.18 -11.45 5.72
N LYS A 156 -9.45 -11.85 5.73
CA LYS A 156 -9.85 -13.22 5.41
C LYS A 156 -9.41 -13.65 4.00
N SER A 157 -9.41 -12.74 3.04
CA SER A 157 -8.94 -13.03 1.68
C SER A 157 -7.44 -13.33 1.66
N PHE A 158 -6.61 -12.60 2.43
CA PHE A 158 -5.20 -12.94 2.60
C PHE A 158 -5.03 -14.32 3.25
N ASP A 159 -5.79 -14.61 4.34
CA ASP A 159 -5.72 -15.91 5.04
C ASP A 159 -5.98 -17.08 4.08
N ILE A 160 -7.04 -17.00 3.28
CA ILE A 160 -7.45 -18.10 2.40
C ILE A 160 -6.60 -18.25 1.14
N THR A 161 -5.91 -17.19 0.70
CA THR A 161 -5.08 -17.20 -0.53
C THR A 161 -3.59 -17.45 -0.26
N ILE A 162 -3.17 -17.51 1.00
CA ILE A 162 -1.75 -17.61 1.38
C ILE A 162 -1.04 -18.81 0.74
N ASP A 163 -1.65 -19.99 0.78
CA ASP A 163 -1.07 -21.20 0.21
C ASP A 163 -1.08 -21.17 -1.32
N HIS A 164 -2.12 -20.61 -1.91
CA HIS A 164 -2.24 -20.45 -3.36
C HIS A 164 -1.11 -19.57 -3.91
N PHE A 165 -0.88 -18.40 -3.31
CA PHE A 165 0.18 -17.51 -3.76
C PHE A 165 1.58 -18.03 -3.40
N MET A 166 1.72 -18.76 -2.29
CA MET A 166 2.98 -19.45 -1.98
C MET A 166 3.33 -20.51 -3.04
N GLU A 167 2.35 -21.26 -3.55
CA GLU A 167 2.56 -22.22 -4.63
C GLU A 167 2.93 -21.52 -5.95
N GLN A 168 2.30 -20.38 -6.23
CA GLN A 168 2.47 -19.67 -7.50
C GLN A 168 3.76 -18.82 -7.55
N TYR A 169 4.15 -18.19 -6.45
CA TYR A 169 5.26 -17.22 -6.41
C TYR A 169 6.45 -17.64 -5.54
N GLY A 170 6.34 -18.71 -4.77
CA GLY A 170 7.36 -19.14 -3.80
C GLY A 170 7.55 -18.16 -2.64
N LYS A 171 6.61 -17.21 -2.46
CA LYS A 171 6.67 -16.15 -1.46
C LYS A 171 5.36 -16.03 -0.72
N LYS A 172 5.42 -15.52 0.52
CA LYS A 172 4.24 -15.16 1.31
C LYS A 172 4.20 -13.65 1.50
N ALA A 173 3.00 -13.07 1.44
CA ALA A 173 2.79 -11.71 1.90
C ALA A 173 2.57 -11.73 3.41
N ARG A 174 3.30 -10.87 4.13
CA ARG A 174 3.05 -10.57 5.54
C ARG A 174 2.05 -9.43 5.59
N TYR A 175 0.98 -9.58 6.36
CA TYR A 175 -0.02 -8.54 6.49
C TYR A 175 -0.45 -8.38 7.94
N PHE A 176 -0.88 -7.18 8.27
CA PHE A 176 -1.46 -6.84 9.56
C PHE A 176 -2.58 -5.81 9.39
N ILE A 177 -3.49 -5.81 10.35
CA ILE A 177 -4.49 -4.75 10.46
C ILE A 177 -3.89 -3.65 11.34
N TYR A 178 -3.91 -2.40 10.84
CA TYR A 178 -3.49 -1.27 11.65
C TYR A 178 -4.33 -1.19 12.94
N ASP A 179 -3.64 -1.24 14.06
CA ASP A 179 -4.18 -1.02 15.39
C ASP A 179 -3.34 0.04 16.12
N SER A 180 -3.99 1.08 16.58
CA SER A 180 -3.35 2.15 17.34
C SER A 180 -2.78 1.71 18.70
N SER A 181 -3.15 0.54 19.19
CA SER A 181 -2.60 -0.09 20.40
C SER A 181 -1.34 -0.91 20.15
N SER A 182 -1.03 -1.25 18.89
CA SER A 182 0.11 -2.10 18.50
C SER A 182 0.97 -1.44 17.42
N LEU A 183 1.70 -0.38 17.79
CA LEU A 183 2.57 0.35 16.87
C LEU A 183 3.81 -0.44 16.44
N ASN A 184 4.18 -1.51 17.16
CA ASN A 184 5.32 -2.37 16.82
C ASN A 184 5.15 -3.06 15.45
N ASP A 185 3.91 -3.28 15.00
CA ASP A 185 3.63 -3.84 13.67
C ASP A 185 4.12 -2.92 12.55
N ILE A 186 4.14 -1.59 12.78
CA ILE A 186 4.67 -0.60 11.84
C ILE A 186 6.20 -0.74 11.72
N ASP A 187 6.90 -0.96 12.83
CA ASP A 187 8.35 -1.21 12.79
C ASP A 187 8.65 -2.54 12.08
N THR A 188 7.89 -3.59 12.37
CA THR A 188 8.00 -4.88 11.68
C THR A 188 7.75 -4.74 10.18
N PHE A 189 6.72 -3.96 9.78
CA PHE A 189 6.44 -3.63 8.39
C PHE A 189 7.63 -2.93 7.72
N SER A 190 8.21 -1.94 8.38
CA SER A 190 9.33 -1.16 7.84
C SER A 190 10.63 -1.97 7.76
N GLN A 191 10.88 -2.89 8.71
CA GLN A 191 12.10 -3.69 8.78
C GLN A 191 12.06 -4.95 7.91
N SER A 192 10.91 -5.38 7.45
CA SER A 192 10.77 -6.57 6.60
C SER A 192 11.19 -6.27 5.16
N ASN A 193 11.94 -7.15 4.53
CA ASN A 193 12.23 -7.14 3.10
C ASN A 193 11.26 -8.00 2.26
N ASP A 194 10.31 -8.68 2.92
CA ASP A 194 9.25 -9.44 2.28
C ASP A 194 8.10 -8.51 1.82
N ILE A 195 7.20 -9.04 0.99
CA ILE A 195 5.93 -8.38 0.67
C ILE A 195 5.20 -8.12 1.98
N SER A 196 5.05 -6.85 2.34
CA SER A 196 4.44 -6.40 3.59
C SER A 196 3.24 -5.51 3.30
N VAL A 197 2.12 -5.82 3.93
CA VAL A 197 0.84 -5.17 3.66
C VAL A 197 0.22 -4.68 4.96
N MET A 198 -0.06 -3.39 5.05
CA MET A 198 -0.87 -2.82 6.11
C MET A 198 -2.31 -2.66 5.60
N ILE A 199 -3.29 -3.17 6.35
CA ILE A 199 -4.71 -3.01 6.06
C ILE A 199 -5.28 -1.99 7.04
N ILE A 200 -5.84 -0.89 6.53
CA ILE A 200 -6.34 0.21 7.36
C ILE A 200 -7.68 0.71 6.83
N ASN A 201 -8.60 1.04 7.73
CA ASN A 201 -9.85 1.70 7.35
C ASN A 201 -9.75 3.22 7.50
N THR A 202 -10.52 3.96 6.71
CA THR A 202 -10.47 5.43 6.65
C THR A 202 -10.66 6.11 8.00
N GLN A 203 -11.46 5.54 8.89
CA GLN A 203 -11.70 6.09 10.22
C GLN A 203 -10.45 6.09 11.10
N ALA A 204 -9.47 5.22 10.83
CA ALA A 204 -8.27 5.10 11.65
C ALA A 204 -7.23 6.20 11.39
N PHE A 205 -7.29 6.91 10.26
CA PHE A 205 -6.35 7.98 9.93
C PHE A 205 -7.01 9.32 9.54
N ASN A 206 -8.31 9.34 9.34
CA ASN A 206 -9.04 10.53 8.88
C ASN A 206 -9.40 11.44 10.06
N THR A 207 -8.48 12.31 10.47
CA THR A 207 -8.66 13.25 11.60
C THR A 207 -8.18 14.65 11.29
N MET A 208 -8.50 15.20 10.17
CA MET A 208 -8.12 16.58 9.88
C MET A 208 -9.03 17.65 10.52
N LYS A 209 -9.93 17.29 11.40
CA LYS A 209 -10.67 18.28 12.20
C LYS A 209 -10.07 18.32 13.60
N GLU A 210 -9.47 19.46 13.96
CA GLU A 210 -9.19 19.80 15.35
C GLU A 210 -10.44 19.52 16.18
N GLY A 211 -10.30 18.71 17.22
CA GLY A 211 -11.42 18.26 18.05
C GLY A 211 -12.02 16.89 17.71
N ALA A 212 -11.49 16.17 16.72
CA ALA A 212 -11.98 14.84 16.41
C ALA A 212 -11.84 13.88 17.59
N LYS A 213 -12.96 13.30 18.01
CA LYS A 213 -13.06 12.36 19.13
C LYS A 213 -12.39 11.00 18.86
N ASN A 214 -11.88 10.78 17.65
CA ASN A 214 -11.30 9.49 17.25
C ASN A 214 -9.85 9.35 17.72
N LYS A 215 -9.65 8.59 18.81
CA LYS A 215 -8.36 8.33 19.43
C LYS A 215 -7.35 7.68 18.44
N ALA A 216 -7.78 6.73 17.65
CA ALA A 216 -6.91 5.99 16.73
C ALA A 216 -6.23 6.88 15.68
N ALA A 217 -6.99 7.79 15.09
CA ALA A 217 -6.49 8.70 14.08
C ALA A 217 -5.60 9.83 14.65
N ARG A 218 -5.75 10.17 15.93
CA ARG A 218 -4.80 11.04 16.63
C ARG A 218 -3.46 10.33 16.83
N ILE A 219 -3.49 9.03 17.11
CA ILE A 219 -2.29 8.24 17.39
C ILE A 219 -1.38 8.16 16.16
N ILE A 220 -1.91 7.87 14.98
CA ILE A 220 -1.10 7.74 13.76
C ILE A 220 -0.39 9.04 13.37
N ASN A 221 -0.97 10.19 13.70
CA ASN A 221 -0.49 11.52 13.31
C ASN A 221 0.33 12.25 14.39
N SER A 222 0.39 11.73 15.62
CA SER A 222 1.11 12.37 16.73
C SER A 222 2.36 11.61 17.13
N GLU A 223 3.30 12.32 17.75
CA GLU A 223 4.45 11.69 18.39
C GLU A 223 3.98 10.84 19.57
N ARG A 224 4.55 9.65 19.70
CA ARG A 224 4.18 8.69 20.73
C ARG A 224 5.42 8.22 21.48
N ASP A 225 5.40 8.35 22.79
CA ASP A 225 6.53 7.94 23.64
C ASP A 225 6.74 6.43 23.59
N GLU A 226 5.65 5.65 23.56
CA GLU A 226 5.67 4.20 23.36
C GLU A 226 6.23 3.77 22.01
N PHE A 227 6.36 4.69 21.05
CA PHE A 227 6.94 4.48 19.72
C PHE A 227 8.23 5.30 19.52
N GLY A 228 8.97 5.54 20.61
CA GLY A 228 10.24 6.28 20.60
C GLY A 228 10.09 7.76 20.20
N SER A 229 8.98 8.41 20.57
CA SER A 229 8.63 9.79 20.19
C SER A 229 8.60 10.01 18.66
N ARG A 230 8.33 8.97 17.88
CA ARG A 230 8.12 9.06 16.43
C ARG A 230 6.64 9.20 16.09
N LYS A 231 6.37 9.75 14.91
CA LYS A 231 5.02 9.75 14.32
C LYS A 231 4.84 8.52 13.44
N PRO A 232 3.89 7.60 13.71
CA PRO A 232 3.68 6.41 12.92
C PRO A 232 3.52 6.67 11.42
N ILE A 233 2.79 7.73 11.04
CA ILE A 233 2.59 8.14 9.65
C ILE A 233 3.91 8.48 8.94
N LYS A 234 4.89 9.08 9.63
CA LYS A 234 6.19 9.42 9.05
C LYS A 234 7.04 8.18 8.80
N VAL A 235 6.97 7.19 9.68
CA VAL A 235 7.64 5.90 9.49
C VAL A 235 7.07 5.18 8.27
N LEU A 236 5.74 5.13 8.13
CA LEU A 236 5.07 4.55 6.97
C LEU A 236 5.42 5.30 5.68
N ALA A 237 5.41 6.63 5.69
CA ALA A 237 5.77 7.46 4.53
C ALA A 237 7.21 7.22 4.06
N GLY A 238 8.13 6.92 4.97
CA GLY A 238 9.54 6.61 4.65
C GLY A 238 9.72 5.32 3.83
N ASN A 239 8.72 4.45 3.80
CA ASN A 239 8.75 3.22 3.02
C ASN A 239 8.35 3.39 1.55
N ASN A 240 7.93 4.59 1.10
CA ASN A 240 7.38 4.85 -0.24
C ASN A 240 6.27 3.84 -0.60
N PRO A 241 5.20 3.69 0.20
CA PRO A 241 4.24 2.62 0.00
C PRO A 241 3.44 2.81 -1.30
N ILE A 242 3.00 1.70 -1.88
CA ILE A 242 1.96 1.69 -2.90
C ILE A 242 0.62 1.61 -2.18
N ILE A 243 -0.28 2.56 -2.45
CA ILE A 243 -1.61 2.57 -1.85
C ILE A 243 -2.60 1.85 -2.77
N ILE A 244 -3.41 0.99 -2.18
CA ILE A 244 -4.54 0.33 -2.83
C ILE A 244 -5.81 0.80 -2.13
N LEU A 245 -6.70 1.45 -2.87
CA LEU A 245 -8.00 1.89 -2.40
C LEU A 245 -9.08 0.89 -2.85
N ASP A 246 -9.71 0.23 -1.91
CA ASP A 246 -10.83 -0.68 -2.17
C ASP A 246 -12.15 0.06 -1.98
N GLU A 247 -12.92 0.26 -3.06
CA GLU A 247 -14.15 1.05 -3.10
C GLU A 247 -13.94 2.55 -2.75
N PRO A 248 -13.03 3.28 -3.44
CA PRO A 248 -12.67 4.67 -3.12
C PRO A 248 -13.87 5.63 -3.14
N GLN A 249 -14.92 5.36 -3.93
CA GLN A 249 -16.14 6.19 -3.95
C GLN A 249 -16.88 6.22 -2.60
N LYS A 250 -16.59 5.27 -1.70
CA LYS A 250 -17.16 5.24 -0.34
C LYS A 250 -16.28 5.96 0.68
N MET A 251 -15.09 6.42 0.27
CA MET A 251 -14.10 7.04 1.18
C MET A 251 -14.10 8.57 1.16
N GLY A 252 -14.91 9.20 0.33
CA GLY A 252 -14.90 10.58 -0.12
C GLY A 252 -14.57 11.70 0.87
N GLY A 253 -14.12 12.83 0.29
CA GLY A 253 -13.87 14.11 0.93
C GLY A 253 -12.40 14.55 0.92
N ALA A 254 -12.19 15.87 0.80
CA ALA A 254 -10.87 16.49 0.77
C ALA A 254 -9.97 16.10 1.97
N ALA A 255 -10.58 15.90 3.15
CA ALA A 255 -9.85 15.47 4.34
C ALA A 255 -9.22 14.07 4.20
N THR A 256 -9.91 13.13 3.54
CA THR A 256 -9.37 11.80 3.26
C THR A 256 -8.22 11.88 2.26
N GLN A 257 -8.34 12.69 1.22
CA GLN A 257 -7.27 12.90 0.23
C GLN A 257 -6.00 13.45 0.89
N THR A 258 -6.13 14.48 1.73
CA THR A 258 -4.99 15.03 2.45
C THR A 258 -4.36 14.01 3.40
N ALA A 259 -5.17 13.19 4.06
CA ALA A 259 -4.67 12.15 4.94
C ALA A 259 -3.94 11.02 4.16
N LEU A 260 -4.42 10.67 2.96
CA LEU A 260 -3.74 9.72 2.07
C LEU A 260 -2.41 10.27 1.54
N GLN A 261 -2.32 11.56 1.24
CA GLN A 261 -1.07 12.21 0.84
C GLN A 261 0.01 12.13 1.95
N ALA A 262 -0.39 12.11 3.22
CA ALA A 262 0.53 12.00 4.35
C ALA A 262 1.31 10.67 4.39
N PHE A 263 0.81 9.62 3.76
CA PHE A 263 1.53 8.35 3.57
C PHE A 263 2.64 8.44 2.52
N ASN A 264 2.71 9.53 1.74
CA ASN A 264 3.69 9.73 0.67
C ASN A 264 3.72 8.55 -0.33
N PRO A 265 2.58 8.22 -0.96
CA PRO A 265 2.50 7.06 -1.83
C PRO A 265 3.40 7.18 -3.05
N LEU A 266 4.01 6.07 -3.46
CA LEU A 266 4.73 5.98 -4.72
C LEU A 266 3.76 6.18 -5.89
N PHE A 267 2.67 5.43 -5.88
CA PHE A 267 1.48 5.59 -6.73
C PHE A 267 0.28 4.94 -6.06
N THR A 268 -0.89 5.10 -6.66
CA THR A 268 -2.15 4.61 -6.08
C THR A 268 -2.93 3.78 -7.10
N LEU A 269 -3.50 2.67 -6.64
CA LEU A 269 -4.39 1.78 -7.39
C LEU A 269 -5.80 1.84 -6.78
N ASN A 270 -6.79 2.15 -7.57
CA ASN A 270 -8.20 2.22 -7.18
C ASN A 270 -8.95 1.00 -7.73
N TYR A 271 -9.55 0.22 -6.87
CA TYR A 271 -10.38 -0.92 -7.24
C TYR A 271 -11.84 -0.66 -6.89
N SER A 272 -12.71 -0.56 -7.88
CA SER A 272 -14.12 -0.27 -7.69
C SER A 272 -14.99 -0.91 -8.76
N ALA A 273 -16.29 -1.03 -8.49
CA ALA A 273 -17.28 -1.33 -9.53
C ALA A 273 -17.64 -0.08 -10.35
N THR A 274 -17.53 1.10 -9.72
CA THR A 274 -17.81 2.40 -10.36
C THR A 274 -16.96 3.46 -9.70
N HIS A 275 -16.32 4.32 -10.47
CA HIS A 275 -15.56 5.46 -9.97
C HIS A 275 -16.43 6.72 -10.02
N LYS A 276 -16.41 7.53 -8.95
CA LYS A 276 -17.06 8.85 -8.90
C LYS A 276 -16.20 9.93 -9.50
N GLU A 277 -14.88 9.81 -9.29
CA GLU A 277 -13.87 10.65 -9.89
C GLU A 277 -13.10 9.81 -10.89
N HIS A 278 -12.83 10.33 -12.05
CA HIS A 278 -12.01 9.66 -13.05
C HIS A 278 -10.54 9.96 -12.78
N HIS A 279 -9.75 8.90 -12.80
CA HIS A 279 -8.31 8.93 -12.82
C HIS A 279 -7.84 8.28 -14.13
N ASN A 280 -6.67 7.68 -14.18
CA ASN A 280 -6.26 6.98 -15.39
C ASN A 280 -6.80 5.52 -15.34
N THR A 281 -7.90 5.28 -16.04
CA THR A 281 -8.52 3.95 -16.11
C THR A 281 -7.69 3.03 -16.99
N VAL A 282 -7.20 1.91 -16.42
CA VAL A 282 -6.36 0.94 -17.13
C VAL A 282 -7.06 -0.38 -17.40
N TYR A 283 -8.14 -0.66 -16.69
CA TYR A 283 -8.93 -1.87 -16.91
C TYR A 283 -10.39 -1.66 -16.57
N VAL A 284 -11.26 -2.17 -17.42
CA VAL A 284 -12.73 -2.24 -17.21
C VAL A 284 -13.16 -3.67 -17.49
N LEU A 285 -13.75 -4.32 -16.48
CA LEU A 285 -14.28 -5.67 -16.68
C LEU A 285 -15.47 -5.60 -17.65
N PRO A 286 -15.43 -6.30 -18.81
CA PRO A 286 -16.55 -6.33 -19.73
C PRO A 286 -17.80 -6.89 -19.04
N GLN A 287 -18.93 -6.21 -19.20
CA GLN A 287 -20.21 -6.70 -18.68
C GLN A 287 -20.57 -8.02 -19.37
N PHE A 288 -20.63 -9.10 -18.62
CA PHE A 288 -21.14 -10.37 -19.13
C PHE A 288 -22.64 -10.22 -19.38
N GLY A 289 -23.07 -9.97 -20.64
CA GLY A 289 -24.47 -10.07 -20.96
C GLY A 289 -25.06 -9.19 -22.07
N ILE A 290 -24.32 -8.30 -22.69
CA ILE A 290 -24.81 -7.64 -23.90
C ILE A 290 -24.24 -8.42 -25.11
N LYS A 291 -24.94 -9.50 -25.51
CA LYS A 291 -24.86 -9.96 -26.89
C LYS A 291 -25.41 -8.82 -27.74
N GLU A 292 -24.54 -8.10 -28.43
CA GLU A 292 -24.97 -7.33 -29.58
C GLU A 292 -25.74 -8.28 -30.49
N LYS A 293 -27.06 -8.12 -30.51
CA LYS A 293 -27.86 -8.67 -31.60
C LYS A 293 -27.55 -7.79 -32.80
N GLY A 294 -26.70 -8.33 -33.68
CA GLY A 294 -26.47 -7.83 -35.02
C GLY A 294 -27.76 -7.74 -35.85
#